data_71b4dc8795b344ad222011bedaf947e2
#
_entry.id   71b4dc8795b344ad222011bedaf947e2
#
_cell.length_a   1.000
_cell.length_b   1.000
_cell.length_c   1.000
_cell.angle_alpha   90.00
_cell.angle_beta   90.00
_cell.angle_gamma   90.00
#
_symmetry.space_group_name_H-M   'P 1'
#
loop_
_entity.id
_entity.type
_entity.pdbx_description
1 polymer ?
#
loop_
_entity_poly.entity_id
_entity_poly.type
_entity_poly.pdbx_seq_one_letter_code
_entity_poly.pdbx_strand_id
1 'polypeptide(L)'
;MSHSSTKNESRTDHDRETSHRAPAARTAAPRDAAADQLRLLLLLATDWLNNDRTHAAEIAALTGAMIGAQGPPVNVDVPLVTQAGATLSCTMGNWSGEPTSYAYAWHNDGVANGGTGATYGVQPEDSGHNLACVVTATNAQGAANAPMSNAVAIA
;
A
#
# COMPACT_ATOMS: atom_id res chain seq x y z
N MET A 1 -77.52 -40.22 44.75
CA MET A 1 -77.94 -40.10 43.33
C MET A 1 -76.95 -39.21 42.64
N SER A 2 -76.03 -39.81 41.92
CA SER A 2 -75.87 -39.72 40.47
C SER A 2 -75.59 -38.28 39.98
N HIS A 3 -74.59 -37.95 39.39
CA HIS A 3 -73.77 -38.35 38.23
C HIS A 3 -72.66 -37.31 38.05
N SER A 4 -71.55 -37.79 37.81
CA SER A 4 -70.87 -37.96 36.50
C SER A 4 -70.07 -36.73 36.10
N SER A 5 -68.83 -36.82 36.31
CA SER A 5 -67.77 -36.97 35.30
C SER A 5 -67.93 -36.02 34.11
N THR A 6 -66.92 -35.16 33.96
CA THR A 6 -66.16 -35.12 32.73
C THR A 6 -64.85 -34.37 32.96
N LYS A 7 -63.82 -35.10 32.73
CA LYS A 7 -62.42 -34.76 32.56
C LYS A 7 -62.27 -33.86 31.32
N ASN A 8 -61.65 -32.72 31.46
CA ASN A 8 -61.11 -32.03 30.29
C ASN A 8 -59.64 -31.73 30.50
N GLU A 9 -58.84 -32.52 29.84
CA GLU A 9 -57.42 -32.36 29.78
C GLU A 9 -57.09 -31.12 28.92
N SER A 10 -56.63 -30.04 29.54
CA SER A 10 -56.01 -28.95 28.83
C SER A 10 -54.53 -29.32 28.56
N ARG A 11 -54.31 -29.61 27.32
CA ARG A 11 -53.00 -29.82 26.73
C ARG A 11 -52.32 -28.45 26.63
N THR A 12 -51.32 -28.22 27.46
CA THR A 12 -50.44 -27.07 27.31
C THR A 12 -49.50 -27.35 26.17
N ASP A 13 -49.75 -26.70 25.04
CA ASP A 13 -48.83 -26.58 23.94
C ASP A 13 -47.59 -25.82 24.42
N HIS A 14 -46.47 -26.50 24.45
CA HIS A 14 -45.16 -25.91 24.61
C HIS A 14 -44.82 -25.25 23.27
N ASP A 15 -45.07 -23.95 23.16
CA ASP A 15 -44.56 -23.12 22.09
C ASP A 15 -43.02 -23.12 22.21
N ARG A 16 -42.44 -23.93 21.41
CA ARG A 16 -41.00 -24.01 21.18
C ARG A 16 -40.65 -22.85 20.25
N GLU A 17 -40.41 -21.71 20.84
CA GLU A 17 -39.88 -20.55 20.17
C GLU A 17 -38.49 -20.89 19.68
N THR A 18 -38.39 -21.38 18.45
CA THR A 18 -37.15 -21.51 17.73
C THR A 18 -36.72 -20.11 17.33
N SER A 19 -35.89 -19.51 18.18
CA SER A 19 -35.18 -18.30 17.86
C SER A 19 -34.31 -18.55 16.61
N HIS A 20 -34.82 -18.18 15.46
CA HIS A 20 -34.06 -18.06 14.24
C HIS A 20 -33.12 -16.85 14.39
N ARG A 21 -31.98 -17.10 15.04
CA ARG A 21 -30.86 -16.17 14.98
C ARG A 21 -30.44 -16.08 13.53
N ALA A 22 -30.79 -14.97 12.90
CA ALA A 22 -30.29 -14.61 11.58
C ALA A 22 -28.76 -14.75 11.58
N PRO A 23 -28.16 -15.37 10.56
CA PRO A 23 -26.72 -15.44 10.47
C PRO A 23 -26.18 -14.00 10.41
N ALA A 24 -25.30 -13.66 11.33
CA ALA A 24 -24.58 -12.39 11.31
C ALA A 24 -24.04 -12.18 9.91
N ALA A 25 -24.44 -11.10 9.28
CA ALA A 25 -23.87 -10.68 8.00
C ALA A 25 -22.36 -10.61 8.20
N ARG A 26 -21.64 -11.55 7.59
CA ARG A 26 -20.19 -11.44 7.46
C ARG A 26 -19.94 -10.14 6.71
N THR A 27 -19.49 -9.12 7.40
CA THR A 27 -18.90 -7.95 6.78
C THR A 27 -17.74 -8.49 5.95
N ALA A 28 -17.92 -8.54 4.64
CA ALA A 28 -16.84 -8.86 3.73
C ALA A 28 -15.73 -7.84 4.00
N ALA A 29 -14.51 -8.34 4.23
CA ALA A 29 -13.34 -7.49 4.31
C ALA A 29 -13.31 -6.52 3.11
N PRO A 30 -12.83 -5.29 3.28
CA PRO A 30 -12.73 -4.37 2.15
C PRO A 30 -11.98 -5.10 1.04
N ARG A 31 -12.66 -5.28 -0.08
CA ARG A 31 -12.06 -5.94 -1.24
C ARG A 31 -10.94 -5.04 -1.72
N ASP A 32 -9.78 -5.60 -1.88
CA ASP A 32 -8.65 -4.91 -2.50
C ASP A 32 -9.05 -4.56 -3.93
N ALA A 33 -9.27 -3.27 -4.19
CA ALA A 33 -9.71 -2.79 -5.51
C ALA A 33 -8.72 -3.20 -6.61
N ALA A 34 -7.43 -3.30 -6.29
CA ALA A 34 -6.40 -3.77 -7.20
C ALA A 34 -6.57 -5.26 -7.53
N ALA A 35 -6.89 -6.10 -6.54
CA ALA A 35 -7.13 -7.53 -6.76
C ALA A 35 -8.41 -7.79 -7.56
N ASP A 36 -9.47 -7.00 -7.34
CA ASP A 36 -10.70 -7.10 -8.13
C ASP A 36 -10.48 -6.63 -9.58
N GLN A 37 -9.66 -5.59 -9.80
CA GLN A 37 -9.27 -5.14 -11.14
C GLN A 37 -8.40 -6.18 -11.86
N LEU A 38 -7.47 -6.84 -11.16
CA LEU A 38 -6.66 -7.92 -11.74
C LEU A 38 -7.52 -9.11 -12.16
N ARG A 39 -8.52 -9.47 -11.37
CA ARG A 39 -9.48 -10.53 -11.69
C ARG A 39 -10.31 -10.19 -12.93
N LEU A 40 -10.75 -8.94 -13.05
CA LEU A 40 -11.50 -8.47 -14.21
C LEU A 40 -10.65 -8.52 -15.48
N LEU A 41 -9.39 -8.11 -15.41
CA LEU A 41 -8.42 -8.19 -16.51
C LEU A 41 -8.17 -9.64 -16.93
N LEU A 42 -8.05 -10.56 -15.97
CA LEU A 42 -7.83 -11.97 -16.26
C LEU A 42 -9.04 -12.60 -16.94
N LEU A 43 -10.26 -12.23 -16.52
CA LEU A 43 -11.51 -12.67 -17.16
C LEU A 43 -11.62 -12.13 -18.60
N LEU A 44 -11.29 -10.86 -18.82
CA LEU A 44 -11.28 -10.25 -20.15
C LEU A 44 -10.20 -10.88 -21.06
N ALA A 45 -9.03 -11.19 -20.51
CA ALA A 45 -7.95 -11.85 -21.27
C ALA A 45 -8.32 -13.30 -21.68
N THR A 46 -9.05 -14.03 -20.84
CA THR A 46 -9.51 -15.39 -21.18
C THR A 46 -10.63 -15.36 -22.24
N ASP A 47 -11.48 -14.35 -22.21
CA ASP A 47 -12.53 -14.19 -23.22
C ASP A 47 -11.95 -13.74 -24.58
N TRP A 48 -10.87 -12.92 -24.54
CA TRP A 48 -10.14 -12.50 -25.75
C TRP A 48 -9.45 -13.66 -26.47
N LEU A 49 -8.92 -14.64 -25.75
CA LEU A 49 -8.33 -15.85 -26.34
C LEU A 49 -9.37 -16.68 -27.13
N ASN A 50 -10.66 -16.47 -26.85
CA ASN A 50 -11.76 -17.20 -27.48
C ASN A 50 -12.50 -16.41 -28.56
N ASN A 51 -12.46 -15.08 -28.58
CA ASN A 51 -13.18 -14.31 -29.60
C ASN A 51 -12.83 -12.81 -29.61
N ASP A 52 -12.12 -12.41 -30.69
CA ASP A 52 -12.22 -11.11 -31.37
C ASP A 52 -11.50 -9.85 -30.85
N ARG A 53 -11.06 -9.05 -31.83
CA ARG A 53 -10.27 -7.80 -31.73
C ARG A 53 -10.97 -6.66 -30.98
N THR A 54 -12.25 -6.76 -30.65
CA THR A 54 -13.03 -5.72 -29.98
C THR A 54 -12.64 -5.53 -28.51
N HIS A 55 -12.17 -6.59 -27.85
CA HIS A 55 -11.79 -6.55 -26.43
C HIS A 55 -10.38 -5.95 -26.19
N ALA A 56 -9.54 -5.85 -27.23
CA ALA A 56 -8.20 -5.29 -27.07
C ALA A 56 -8.22 -3.83 -26.60
N ALA A 57 -9.19 -3.05 -27.06
CA ALA A 57 -9.36 -1.65 -26.64
C ALA A 57 -9.84 -1.54 -25.18
N GLU A 58 -10.71 -2.43 -24.73
CA GLU A 58 -11.19 -2.47 -23.35
C GLU A 58 -10.09 -2.91 -22.38
N ILE A 59 -9.27 -3.89 -22.78
CA ILE A 59 -8.10 -4.32 -22.00
C ILE A 59 -7.09 -3.17 -21.90
N ALA A 60 -6.82 -2.45 -23.00
CA ALA A 60 -5.92 -1.30 -22.98
C ALA A 60 -6.44 -0.17 -22.08
N ALA A 61 -7.75 0.10 -22.10
CA ALA A 61 -8.38 1.11 -21.25
C ALA A 61 -8.31 0.72 -19.76
N LEU A 62 -8.57 -0.56 -19.44
CA LEU A 62 -8.47 -1.07 -18.06
C LEU A 62 -7.02 -1.07 -17.56
N THR A 63 -6.07 -1.45 -18.41
CA THR A 63 -4.64 -1.38 -18.07
C THR A 63 -4.20 0.07 -17.82
N GLY A 64 -4.64 1.00 -18.66
CA GLY A 64 -4.40 2.43 -18.47
C GLY A 64 -5.02 2.97 -17.18
N ALA A 65 -6.24 2.54 -16.85
CA ALA A 65 -6.91 2.90 -15.60
C ALA A 65 -6.19 2.33 -14.37
N MET A 66 -5.63 1.12 -14.45
CA MET A 66 -4.83 0.53 -13.37
C MET A 66 -3.52 1.27 -13.15
N ILE A 67 -2.81 1.64 -14.22
CA ILE A 67 -1.59 2.44 -14.13
C ILE A 67 -1.91 3.83 -13.54
N GLY A 68 -3.06 4.42 -13.91
CA GLY A 68 -3.54 5.68 -13.36
C GLY A 68 -4.07 5.60 -11.91
N ALA A 69 -4.42 4.40 -11.44
CA ALA A 69 -4.85 4.17 -10.05
C ALA A 69 -3.68 4.06 -9.06
N GLN A 70 -2.45 3.94 -9.56
CA GLN A 70 -1.27 4.03 -8.71
C GLN A 70 -1.09 5.48 -8.26
N GLY A 71 -0.96 5.69 -6.96
CA GLY A 71 -0.63 7.00 -6.39
C GLY A 71 0.85 7.37 -6.61
N PRO A 72 1.28 8.51 -6.06
CA PRO A 72 2.70 8.82 -5.93
C PRO A 72 3.46 7.71 -5.22
N PRO A 73 4.77 7.58 -5.40
CA PRO A 73 5.58 6.61 -4.69
C PRO A 73 5.43 6.73 -3.17
N VAL A 74 5.49 5.60 -2.47
CA VAL A 74 5.50 5.58 -1.00
C VAL A 74 6.78 4.88 -0.53
N ASN A 75 7.53 5.53 0.36
CA ASN A 75 8.73 4.94 0.94
C ASN A 75 8.36 3.79 1.89
N VAL A 76 8.96 2.62 1.67
CA VAL A 76 8.78 1.41 2.49
C VAL A 76 9.94 1.26 3.48
N ASP A 77 11.19 1.40 2.99
CA ASP A 77 12.38 1.39 3.83
C ASP A 77 13.17 2.69 3.67
N VAL A 78 13.54 3.25 4.79
CA VAL A 78 14.28 4.52 4.85
C VAL A 78 15.64 4.38 4.16
N PRO A 79 16.10 5.39 3.40
CA PRO A 79 17.47 5.44 2.86
C PRO A 79 18.53 5.29 3.96
N LEU A 80 19.64 4.64 3.63
CA LEU A 80 20.75 4.43 4.54
C LEU A 80 21.99 5.14 4.00
N VAL A 81 22.65 5.93 4.86
CA VAL A 81 23.95 6.55 4.56
C VAL A 81 25.07 5.73 5.21
N THR A 82 26.10 5.44 4.41
CA THR A 82 27.34 4.80 4.84
C THR A 82 28.53 5.67 4.45
N GLN A 83 29.60 5.64 5.25
CA GLN A 83 30.84 6.38 4.99
C GLN A 83 31.99 5.43 4.64
N ALA A 84 32.71 5.79 3.62
CA ALA A 84 33.96 5.13 3.21
C ALA A 84 35.03 6.20 2.92
N GLY A 85 35.92 6.41 3.87
CA GLY A 85 36.91 7.51 3.82
C GLY A 85 36.22 8.89 3.77
N ALA A 86 36.57 9.70 2.79
CA ALA A 86 35.98 11.02 2.57
C ALA A 86 34.71 10.98 1.70
N THR A 87 34.09 9.82 1.48
CA THR A 87 32.89 9.70 0.65
C THR A 87 31.75 9.09 1.44
N LEU A 88 30.59 9.72 1.38
CA LEU A 88 29.31 9.20 1.86
C LEU A 88 28.53 8.63 0.68
N SER A 89 27.84 7.52 0.89
CA SER A 89 26.94 6.90 -0.08
C SER A 89 25.55 6.73 0.54
N CYS A 90 24.52 7.15 -0.17
CA CYS A 90 23.12 7.05 0.24
C CYS A 90 22.41 6.00 -0.63
N THR A 91 21.75 5.02 0.01
CA THR A 91 20.86 4.11 -0.70
C THR A 91 19.57 4.83 -1.06
N MET A 92 18.86 4.36 -2.10
CA MET A 92 17.56 4.94 -2.44
C MET A 92 16.44 4.51 -1.45
N GLY A 93 16.68 3.51 -0.60
CA GLY A 93 15.60 2.85 0.17
C GLY A 93 14.77 1.92 -0.69
N ASN A 94 13.66 1.42 -0.12
CA ASN A 94 12.65 0.66 -0.86
C ASN A 94 11.37 1.48 -1.00
N TRP A 95 10.70 1.33 -2.14
CA TRP A 95 9.53 2.10 -2.49
C TRP A 95 8.45 1.23 -3.12
N SER A 96 7.20 1.55 -2.85
CA SER A 96 6.04 1.09 -3.63
C SER A 96 5.60 2.17 -4.61
N GLY A 97 4.69 1.82 -5.55
CA GLY A 97 4.18 2.77 -6.55
C GLY A 97 5.09 2.97 -7.76
N GLU A 98 6.02 2.03 -8.01
CA GLU A 98 6.86 1.95 -9.22
C GLU A 98 7.55 3.29 -9.58
N PRO A 99 8.45 3.81 -8.75
CA PRO A 99 9.20 5.02 -9.07
C PRO A 99 10.00 4.87 -10.36
N THR A 100 9.98 5.88 -11.19
CA THR A 100 10.74 5.95 -12.44
C THR A 100 12.04 6.74 -12.30
N SER A 101 12.16 7.56 -11.26
CA SER A 101 13.35 8.35 -10.99
C SER A 101 13.54 8.64 -9.50
N TYR A 102 14.78 8.92 -9.11
CA TYR A 102 15.18 9.29 -7.76
C TYR A 102 16.04 10.53 -7.78
N ALA A 103 15.82 11.44 -6.83
CA ALA A 103 16.67 12.59 -6.55
C ALA A 103 17.16 12.51 -5.10
N TYR A 104 18.37 13.00 -4.86
CA TYR A 104 19.01 13.00 -3.55
C TYR A 104 19.23 14.44 -3.10
N ALA A 105 19.07 14.70 -1.82
CA ALA A 105 19.39 15.97 -1.20
C ALA A 105 20.17 15.72 0.10
N TRP A 106 21.39 16.20 0.17
CA TRP A 106 22.22 16.09 1.35
C TRP A 106 21.96 17.24 2.33
N HIS A 107 22.02 16.92 3.61
CA HIS A 107 21.76 17.84 4.70
C HIS A 107 22.91 17.78 5.69
N ASN A 108 23.32 18.97 6.15
CA ASN A 108 24.26 19.15 7.22
C ASN A 108 23.48 19.68 8.43
N ASP A 109 23.47 18.94 9.54
CA ASP A 109 22.66 19.22 10.74
C ASP A 109 21.17 19.56 10.43
N GLY A 110 20.60 18.83 9.44
CA GLY A 110 19.22 19.02 9.01
C GLY A 110 18.97 20.13 8.00
N VAL A 111 20.00 20.90 7.61
CA VAL A 111 19.92 21.96 6.61
C VAL A 111 20.50 21.48 5.30
N ALA A 112 19.78 21.69 4.18
CA ALA A 112 20.26 21.29 2.86
C ALA A 112 21.57 22.00 2.51
N ASN A 113 22.60 21.21 2.10
CA ASN A 113 23.94 21.73 1.78
C ASN A 113 24.22 21.80 0.27
N GLY A 114 23.21 21.51 -0.56
CA GLY A 114 23.34 21.57 -2.04
C GLY A 114 23.87 20.29 -2.69
N GLY A 115 24.22 19.24 -1.94
CA GLY A 115 24.59 17.94 -2.49
C GLY A 115 23.39 17.23 -3.11
N THR A 116 23.51 16.71 -4.36
CA THR A 116 22.37 16.14 -5.13
C THR A 116 22.63 14.74 -5.68
N GLY A 117 23.81 14.16 -5.47
CA GLY A 117 24.12 12.80 -5.94
C GLY A 117 23.80 11.73 -4.91
N ALA A 118 23.71 10.47 -5.34
CA ALA A 118 23.68 9.31 -4.45
C ALA A 118 24.95 9.18 -3.58
N THR A 119 26.03 9.87 -3.98
CA THR A 119 27.27 10.00 -3.22
C THR A 119 27.57 11.46 -2.92
N TYR A 120 28.24 11.71 -1.81
CA TYR A 120 28.67 13.02 -1.36
C TYR A 120 30.11 12.96 -0.90
N GLY A 121 30.97 13.84 -1.44
CA GLY A 121 32.34 14.02 -0.97
C GLY A 121 32.34 14.96 0.24
N VAL A 122 32.82 14.48 1.37
CA VAL A 122 32.94 15.27 2.59
C VAL A 122 33.81 16.48 2.34
N GLN A 123 33.33 17.65 2.73
CA GLN A 123 34.03 18.94 2.62
C GLN A 123 34.66 19.31 3.97
N PRO A 124 35.70 20.16 4.00
CA PRO A 124 36.29 20.61 5.25
C PRO A 124 35.28 21.26 6.21
N GLU A 125 34.30 21.96 5.66
CA GLU A 125 33.22 22.61 6.43
C GLU A 125 32.23 21.65 7.07
N ASP A 126 32.24 20.37 6.70
CA ASP A 126 31.38 19.34 7.30
C ASP A 126 31.96 18.80 8.62
N SER A 127 33.23 19.11 8.92
CA SER A 127 33.87 18.65 10.16
C SER A 127 33.15 19.12 11.41
N GLY A 128 32.85 18.21 12.31
CA GLY A 128 32.08 18.46 13.53
C GLY A 128 30.56 18.45 13.35
N HIS A 129 30.07 18.21 12.15
CA HIS A 129 28.65 18.18 11.80
C HIS A 129 28.15 16.77 11.49
N ASN A 130 26.79 16.63 11.41
CA ASN A 130 26.15 15.39 11.06
C ASN A 130 25.55 15.48 9.65
N LEU A 131 25.96 14.58 8.76
CA LEU A 131 25.44 14.51 7.41
C LEU A 131 24.38 13.42 7.29
N ALA A 132 23.28 13.75 6.61
CA ALA A 132 22.18 12.87 6.28
C ALA A 132 21.67 13.15 4.87
N CYS A 133 20.85 12.24 4.34
CA CYS A 133 20.30 12.36 2.99
C CYS A 133 18.81 12.18 3.01
N VAL A 134 18.11 12.94 2.17
CA VAL A 134 16.69 12.73 1.81
C VAL A 134 16.63 12.26 0.37
N VAL A 135 15.83 11.22 0.10
CA VAL A 135 15.59 10.73 -1.25
C VAL A 135 14.16 11.06 -1.65
N THR A 136 14.02 11.64 -2.83
CA THR A 136 12.74 11.90 -3.48
C THR A 136 12.56 10.89 -4.60
N ALA A 137 11.47 10.11 -4.56
CA ALA A 137 11.08 9.22 -5.63
C ALA A 137 9.94 9.83 -6.44
N THR A 138 9.95 9.65 -7.75
CA THR A 138 8.96 10.21 -8.67
C THR A 138 8.44 9.13 -9.61
N ASN A 139 7.13 9.15 -9.88
CA ASN A 139 6.47 8.40 -10.95
C ASN A 139 5.55 9.34 -11.75
N ALA A 140 4.75 8.79 -12.67
CA ALA A 140 3.82 9.58 -13.49
C ALA A 140 2.71 10.26 -12.67
N GLN A 141 2.42 9.80 -11.45
CA GLN A 141 1.38 10.30 -10.56
C GLN A 141 1.89 11.35 -9.57
N GLY A 142 3.21 11.55 -9.47
CA GLY A 142 3.80 12.56 -8.62
C GLY A 142 5.11 12.14 -7.97
N ALA A 143 5.54 12.91 -6.98
CA ALA A 143 6.74 12.70 -6.22
C ALA A 143 6.46 12.59 -4.73
N ALA A 144 7.29 11.81 -4.01
CA ALA A 144 7.25 11.71 -2.56
C ALA A 144 8.67 11.65 -1.99
N ASN A 145 8.85 12.19 -0.80
CA ASN A 145 10.11 12.15 -0.07
C ASN A 145 10.13 10.98 0.92
N ALA A 146 11.26 10.28 1.00
CA ALA A 146 11.55 9.43 2.15
C ALA A 146 11.73 10.27 3.42
N PRO A 147 11.55 9.67 4.60
CA PRO A 147 12.14 10.22 5.82
C PRO A 147 13.65 10.40 5.66
N MET A 148 14.23 11.33 6.41
CA MET A 148 15.69 11.53 6.40
C MET A 148 16.40 10.24 6.81
N SER A 149 17.51 9.93 6.16
CA SER A 149 18.37 8.78 6.48
C SER A 149 18.93 8.85 7.91
N ASN A 150 19.66 7.80 8.32
CA ASN A 150 20.56 7.92 9.47
C ASN A 150 21.55 9.06 9.25
N ALA A 151 21.94 9.70 10.32
CA ALA A 151 23.02 10.71 10.31
C ALA A 151 24.38 10.05 10.51
N VAL A 152 25.41 10.61 9.84
CA VAL A 152 26.81 10.23 9.98
C VAL A 152 27.57 11.44 10.50
N ALA A 153 28.22 11.29 11.66
CA ALA A 153 29.04 12.34 12.25
C ALA A 153 30.40 12.42 11.51
N ILE A 154 30.76 13.60 11.08
CA ILE A 154 32.03 13.87 10.39
C ILE A 154 33.05 14.38 11.42
N ALA A 155 34.19 13.68 11.51
CA ALA A 155 35.26 14.02 12.45
C ALA A 155 36.20 15.12 11.91
#